data_c43e603261385dcbf22593fa83f46195
#
_entry.id   c43e603261385dcbf22593fa83f46195
#
_cell.length_a   1.000
_cell.length_b   1.000
_cell.length_c   1.000
_cell.angle_alpha   90.00
_cell.angle_beta   90.00
_cell.angle_gamma   90.00
#
_symmetry.space_group_name_H-M   'P 1'
#
loop_
_entity.id
_entity.type
_entity.pdbx_description
1 polymer ?
#
loop_
_entity_poly.entity_id
_entity_poly.type
_entity_poly.pdbx_seq_one_letter_code
_entity_poly.pdbx_strand_id
1 'polypeptide(L)'
;MTIFTTFVSLPRLTAMLAAGTFLLAAADDASAKDDVVEVPAALNPNKLSIFRVVSATGVQVYACTRNPAGATGWVLRGPDAQLFDRENKPVGKHYAGPTWEDLDGGRVVGTVKASMPAPVGKAIPWLLLDAKSREGSGAFTQAQAIVRMETTGGTAPSDGCDEAHAGRELRVPYTAIYVFLK
;
A
#
# COMPACT_ATOMS: atom_id res chain seq x y z
N MET A 1 37.36 -81.74 51.48
CA MET A 1 37.21 -80.35 51.54
C MET A 1 37.48 -79.84 50.13
N THR A 2 36.40 -79.77 49.33
CA THR A 2 36.44 -79.61 47.87
C THR A 2 36.02 -78.16 47.52
N ILE A 3 36.94 -77.42 46.97
CA ILE A 3 36.65 -76.03 46.55
C ILE A 3 36.24 -76.04 45.10
N PHE A 4 35.00 -75.64 44.84
CA PHE A 4 34.49 -75.40 43.51
C PHE A 4 34.78 -73.95 43.04
N THR A 5 35.53 -73.84 41.94
CA THR A 5 35.83 -72.57 41.33
C THR A 5 34.82 -72.36 40.18
N THR A 6 33.96 -71.36 40.31
CA THR A 6 32.99 -71.01 39.33
C THR A 6 33.57 -69.97 38.34
N PHE A 7 33.66 -70.32 37.05
CA PHE A 7 34.04 -69.38 35.98
C PHE A 7 32.83 -68.59 35.60
N VAL A 8 32.92 -67.24 35.76
CA VAL A 8 31.93 -66.31 35.26
C VAL A 8 32.37 -65.82 33.87
N SER A 9 31.59 -66.13 32.88
CA SER A 9 31.78 -65.70 31.49
C SER A 9 31.19 -64.30 31.29
N LEU A 10 32.04 -63.30 30.90
CA LEU A 10 31.53 -61.94 30.46
C LEU A 10 31.00 -61.98 29.02
N PRO A 11 29.85 -61.37 28.74
CA PRO A 11 29.42 -61.19 27.39
C PRO A 11 30.18 -60.05 26.70
N ARG A 12 30.59 -60.29 25.46
CA ARG A 12 31.19 -59.32 24.56
C ARG A 12 30.14 -58.27 24.16
N LEU A 13 30.36 -57.01 24.54
CA LEU A 13 29.58 -55.88 24.09
C LEU A 13 30.01 -55.52 22.67
N THR A 14 29.16 -55.78 21.68
CA THR A 14 29.34 -55.34 20.31
C THR A 14 28.86 -53.87 20.23
N ALA A 15 29.78 -52.94 20.04
CA ALA A 15 29.44 -51.51 19.78
C ALA A 15 28.99 -51.40 18.35
N MET A 16 27.68 -51.09 18.13
CA MET A 16 27.15 -50.62 16.86
C MET A 16 27.44 -49.12 16.73
N LEU A 17 28.33 -48.76 15.79
CA LEU A 17 28.47 -47.40 15.31
C LEU A 17 27.22 -47.05 14.46
N ALA A 18 26.32 -46.24 15.01
CA ALA A 18 25.28 -45.60 14.23
C ALA A 18 25.90 -44.38 13.54
N ALA A 19 26.11 -44.47 12.23
CA ALA A 19 26.43 -43.33 11.37
C ALA A 19 25.20 -42.44 11.25
N GLY A 20 25.14 -41.38 12.06
CA GLY A 20 24.13 -40.33 11.94
C GLY A 20 24.45 -39.43 10.74
N THR A 21 23.72 -39.61 9.66
CA THR A 21 23.70 -38.65 8.56
C THR A 21 23.02 -37.36 9.04
N PHE A 22 23.81 -36.34 9.32
CA PHE A 22 23.29 -34.97 9.51
C PHE A 22 22.84 -34.44 8.14
N LEU A 23 21.54 -34.41 7.90
CA LEU A 23 20.95 -33.56 6.82
C LEU A 23 21.13 -32.12 7.29
N LEU A 24 22.06 -31.39 6.67
CA LEU A 24 22.01 -29.92 6.67
C LEU A 24 20.78 -29.52 5.85
N ALA A 25 19.71 -29.12 6.54
CA ALA A 25 18.66 -28.34 5.92
C ALA A 25 19.27 -27.00 5.51
N ALA A 26 19.46 -26.78 4.21
CA ALA A 26 19.71 -25.45 3.66
C ALA A 26 18.48 -24.61 4.03
N ALA A 27 18.65 -23.67 4.95
CA ALA A 27 17.69 -22.60 5.13
C ALA A 27 17.76 -21.78 3.85
N ASP A 28 16.70 -21.86 3.00
CA ASP A 28 16.47 -20.90 1.95
C ASP A 28 16.35 -19.53 2.62
N ASP A 29 17.41 -18.75 2.48
CA ASP A 29 17.43 -17.33 2.84
C ASP A 29 16.49 -16.64 1.84
N ALA A 30 15.19 -16.62 2.18
CA ALA A 30 14.21 -15.81 1.50
C ALA A 30 14.61 -14.35 1.79
N SER A 31 15.58 -13.86 1.01
CA SER A 31 15.92 -12.45 0.94
C SER A 31 14.61 -11.72 0.69
N ALA A 32 14.10 -11.05 1.74
CA ALA A 32 13.02 -10.11 1.61
C ALA A 32 13.49 -9.11 0.55
N LYS A 33 12.95 -9.21 -0.67
CA LYS A 33 13.08 -8.14 -1.65
C LYS A 33 12.53 -6.92 -0.96
N ASP A 34 13.40 -5.98 -0.61
CA ASP A 34 12.97 -4.59 -0.37
C ASP A 34 12.20 -4.20 -1.62
N ASP A 35 10.87 -4.16 -1.51
CA ASP A 35 10.01 -3.70 -2.59
C ASP A 35 10.31 -2.21 -2.81
N VAL A 36 11.33 -1.97 -3.63
CA VAL A 36 11.69 -0.62 -4.07
C VAL A 36 10.53 -0.14 -4.94
N VAL A 37 9.75 0.80 -4.41
CA VAL A 37 8.67 1.44 -5.17
C VAL A 37 9.30 2.18 -6.35
N GLU A 38 9.05 1.70 -7.55
CA GLU A 38 9.53 2.33 -8.79
C GLU A 38 8.44 3.25 -9.34
N VAL A 39 8.71 4.56 -9.34
CA VAL A 39 7.81 5.55 -9.91
C VAL A 39 8.06 5.66 -11.41
N PRO A 40 7.03 5.45 -12.28
CA PRO A 40 7.17 5.63 -13.72
C PRO A 40 7.74 7.01 -14.08
N ALA A 41 8.66 7.07 -15.04
CA ALA A 41 9.31 8.32 -15.46
C ALA A 41 8.30 9.41 -15.88
N ALA A 42 7.15 9.02 -16.46
CA ALA A 42 6.07 9.93 -16.81
C ALA A 42 5.42 10.62 -15.60
N LEU A 43 5.50 10.00 -14.41
CA LEU A 43 4.98 10.54 -13.15
C LEU A 43 6.07 11.15 -12.25
N ASN A 44 7.33 11.12 -12.69
CA ASN A 44 8.46 11.83 -12.04
C ASN A 44 9.43 12.41 -13.08
N PRO A 45 8.96 13.30 -13.97
CA PRO A 45 9.77 13.85 -15.07
C PRO A 45 10.98 14.65 -14.57
N ASN A 46 10.89 15.24 -13.37
CA ASN A 46 11.96 16.05 -12.77
C ASN A 46 12.95 15.21 -11.95
N LYS A 47 12.77 13.88 -11.90
CA LYS A 47 13.63 12.95 -11.14
C LYS A 47 13.80 13.35 -9.66
N LEU A 48 12.72 13.81 -9.04
CA LEU A 48 12.68 14.12 -7.61
C LEU A 48 12.93 12.87 -6.79
N SER A 49 13.55 13.04 -5.63
CA SER A 49 13.85 11.93 -4.73
C SER A 49 12.62 11.51 -3.93
N ILE A 50 12.41 10.22 -3.78
CA ILE A 50 11.40 9.65 -2.89
C ILE A 50 11.85 9.85 -1.44
N PHE A 51 10.98 10.40 -0.59
CA PHE A 51 11.28 10.50 0.84
C PHE A 51 10.23 9.86 1.74
N ARG A 52 9.02 9.63 1.20
CA ARG A 52 7.95 8.94 1.94
C ARG A 52 7.09 8.14 0.98
N VAL A 53 6.71 6.93 1.42
CA VAL A 53 5.75 6.06 0.74
C VAL A 53 4.71 5.65 1.77
N VAL A 54 3.44 5.76 1.42
CA VAL A 54 2.32 5.33 2.27
C VAL A 54 1.29 4.58 1.43
N SER A 55 0.66 3.59 2.02
CA SER A 55 -0.53 2.96 1.44
C SER A 55 -1.79 3.73 1.88
N ALA A 56 -2.83 3.66 1.07
CA ALA A 56 -4.13 4.23 1.37
C ALA A 56 -5.23 3.19 1.21
N THR A 57 -6.16 3.20 2.15
CA THR A 57 -7.39 2.41 2.08
C THR A 57 -8.56 3.32 2.43
N GLY A 58 -9.58 3.35 1.60
CA GLY A 58 -10.74 4.21 1.81
C GLY A 58 -11.72 4.16 0.66
N VAL A 59 -12.38 5.29 0.39
CA VAL A 59 -13.39 5.42 -0.66
C VAL A 59 -13.17 6.68 -1.50
N GLN A 60 -13.58 6.61 -2.76
CA GLN A 60 -13.87 7.78 -3.57
C GLN A 60 -15.35 8.15 -3.37
N VAL A 61 -15.60 9.37 -2.96
CA VAL A 61 -16.95 9.89 -2.71
C VAL A 61 -17.45 10.59 -3.96
N TYR A 62 -18.58 10.16 -4.47
CA TYR A 62 -19.26 10.75 -5.63
C TYR A 62 -20.62 11.28 -5.22
N ALA A 63 -21.09 12.34 -5.89
CA ALA A 63 -22.46 12.78 -5.79
C ALA A 63 -23.15 12.66 -7.16
N CYS A 64 -24.36 12.16 -7.16
CA CYS A 64 -25.22 12.19 -8.35
C CYS A 64 -25.67 13.62 -8.57
N THR A 65 -25.21 14.27 -9.65
CA THR A 65 -25.53 15.66 -9.95
C THR A 65 -26.10 15.81 -11.35
N ARG A 66 -26.97 16.81 -11.52
CA ARG A 66 -27.44 17.24 -12.82
C ARG A 66 -26.52 18.36 -13.32
N ASN A 67 -26.02 18.24 -14.54
CA ASN A 67 -25.27 19.30 -15.19
C ASN A 67 -26.19 20.38 -15.78
N PRO A 68 -25.67 21.53 -16.21
CA PRO A 68 -26.47 22.60 -16.78
C PRO A 68 -27.26 22.19 -18.05
N ALA A 69 -26.81 21.16 -18.77
CA ALA A 69 -27.51 20.60 -19.94
C ALA A 69 -28.62 19.60 -19.57
N GLY A 70 -28.86 19.36 -18.28
CA GLY A 70 -29.90 18.47 -17.76
C GLY A 70 -29.51 17.01 -17.64
N ALA A 71 -28.32 16.60 -18.07
CA ALA A 71 -27.84 15.23 -17.91
C ALA A 71 -27.39 14.99 -16.47
N THR A 72 -27.74 13.81 -15.92
CA THR A 72 -27.29 13.36 -14.59
C THR A 72 -26.07 12.47 -14.71
N GLY A 73 -25.22 12.50 -13.67
CA GLY A 73 -24.03 11.65 -13.62
C GLY A 73 -23.32 11.73 -12.26
N TRP A 74 -22.47 10.73 -11.99
CA TRP A 74 -21.64 10.71 -10.82
C TRP A 74 -20.48 11.70 -10.96
N VAL A 75 -20.40 12.66 -10.05
CA VAL A 75 -19.33 13.66 -10.00
C VAL A 75 -18.51 13.42 -8.72
N LEU A 76 -17.19 13.25 -8.88
CA LEU A 76 -16.26 13.06 -7.76
C LEU A 76 -16.30 14.29 -6.85
N ARG A 77 -16.47 14.06 -5.55
CA ARG A 77 -16.35 15.05 -4.47
C ARG A 77 -14.96 14.99 -3.85
N GLY A 78 -14.35 13.82 -3.78
CA GLY A 78 -13.00 13.60 -3.28
C GLY A 78 -12.83 12.25 -2.63
N PRO A 79 -11.61 11.92 -2.24
CA PRO A 79 -11.33 10.74 -1.43
C PRO A 79 -11.73 10.96 0.04
N ASP A 80 -11.90 9.86 0.74
CA ASP A 80 -11.95 9.76 2.19
C ASP A 80 -11.21 8.46 2.55
N ALA A 81 -9.94 8.58 2.96
CA ALA A 81 -9.05 7.45 3.14
C ALA A 81 -8.09 7.63 4.31
N GLN A 82 -7.78 6.52 4.96
CA GLN A 82 -6.71 6.39 5.94
C GLN A 82 -5.40 6.07 5.24
N LEU A 83 -4.30 6.64 5.75
CA LEU A 83 -2.94 6.41 5.27
C LEU A 83 -2.16 5.57 6.27
N PHE A 84 -1.33 4.64 5.75
CA PHE A 84 -0.55 3.72 6.55
C PHE A 84 0.90 3.69 6.08
N ASP A 85 1.83 3.47 7.00
CA ASP A 85 3.23 3.20 6.67
C ASP A 85 3.46 1.74 6.23
N ARG A 86 4.74 1.37 6.02
CA ARG A 86 5.11 0.00 5.61
C ARG A 86 4.82 -1.05 6.69
N GLU A 87 4.79 -0.66 7.95
CA GLU A 87 4.43 -1.51 9.10
C GLU A 87 2.92 -1.56 9.33
N ASN A 88 2.12 -1.02 8.40
CA ASN A 88 0.66 -0.93 8.47
C ASN A 88 0.15 -0.13 9.68
N LYS A 89 0.94 0.83 10.17
CA LYS A 89 0.52 1.77 11.20
C LYS A 89 -0.13 2.99 10.57
N PRO A 90 -1.24 3.51 11.11
CA PRO A 90 -1.85 4.73 10.61
C PRO A 90 -0.89 5.93 10.78
N VAL A 91 -0.71 6.71 9.71
CA VAL A 91 0.20 7.86 9.67
C VAL A 91 -0.48 9.15 9.21
N GLY A 92 -1.76 9.08 8.83
CA GLY A 92 -2.48 10.26 8.36
C GLY A 92 -3.76 9.93 7.64
N LYS A 93 -4.32 10.91 6.97
CA LYS A 93 -5.55 10.80 6.17
C LYS A 93 -5.43 11.52 4.83
N HIS A 94 -6.26 11.11 3.88
CA HIS A 94 -6.38 11.73 2.55
C HIS A 94 -7.83 12.03 2.25
N TYR A 95 -8.11 13.28 1.92
CA TYR A 95 -9.47 13.78 1.71
C TYR A 95 -9.54 14.82 0.60
N ALA A 96 -10.74 15.37 0.39
CA ALA A 96 -11.00 16.33 -0.68
C ALA A 96 -10.03 17.52 -0.66
N GLY A 97 -9.67 17.97 -1.87
CA GLY A 97 -8.78 19.10 -2.07
C GLY A 97 -7.79 18.95 -3.24
N PRO A 98 -7.23 17.77 -3.60
CA PRO A 98 -6.89 16.61 -2.79
C PRO A 98 -5.87 16.93 -1.70
N THR A 99 -6.14 16.56 -0.48
CA THR A 99 -5.33 16.90 0.70
C THR A 99 -4.78 15.64 1.36
N TRP A 100 -3.51 15.65 1.75
CA TRP A 100 -2.88 14.67 2.64
C TRP A 100 -2.49 15.38 3.93
N GLU A 101 -2.93 14.82 5.05
CA GLU A 101 -2.66 15.36 6.39
C GLU A 101 -2.04 14.26 7.24
N ASP A 102 -0.86 14.51 7.81
CA ASP A 102 -0.22 13.58 8.73
C ASP A 102 -0.74 13.72 10.17
N LEU A 103 -0.32 12.81 11.04
CA LEU A 103 -0.77 12.82 12.44
C LEU A 103 -0.26 14.02 13.25
N ASP A 104 0.81 14.66 12.78
CA ASP A 104 1.38 15.86 13.39
C ASP A 104 0.67 17.15 12.92
N GLY A 105 -0.37 17.02 12.09
CA GLY A 105 -1.16 18.11 11.55
C GLY A 105 -0.54 18.82 10.34
N GLY A 106 0.57 18.28 9.81
CA GLY A 106 1.16 18.76 8.57
C GLY A 106 0.28 18.40 7.38
N ARG A 107 -0.08 19.41 6.57
CA ARG A 107 -0.97 19.25 5.41
C ARG A 107 -0.29 19.66 4.13
N VAL A 108 -0.54 18.91 3.06
CA VAL A 108 -0.20 19.27 1.70
C VAL A 108 -1.43 19.13 0.80
N VAL A 109 -1.70 20.14 0.00
CA VAL A 109 -2.75 20.12 -1.02
C VAL A 109 -2.10 19.97 -2.39
N GLY A 110 -2.58 19.02 -3.19
CA GLY A 110 -2.06 18.76 -4.52
C GLY A 110 -2.89 19.39 -5.64
N THR A 111 -2.27 19.56 -6.79
CA THR A 111 -2.95 19.87 -8.06
C THR A 111 -2.50 18.88 -9.12
N VAL A 112 -3.43 18.21 -9.80
CA VAL A 112 -3.10 17.21 -10.82
C VAL A 112 -2.33 17.88 -11.96
N LYS A 113 -1.15 17.33 -12.26
CA LYS A 113 -0.24 17.74 -13.33
C LYS A 113 -0.22 16.76 -14.48
N ALA A 114 -0.21 15.46 -14.17
CA ALA A 114 -0.24 14.39 -15.15
C ALA A 114 -1.11 13.23 -14.68
N SER A 115 -1.64 12.49 -15.64
CA SER A 115 -2.48 11.31 -15.39
C SER A 115 -2.15 10.23 -16.39
N MET A 116 -2.15 8.97 -15.94
CA MET A 116 -2.07 7.81 -16.80
C MET A 116 -3.08 6.74 -16.34
N PRO A 117 -3.62 5.92 -17.24
CA PRO A 117 -4.50 4.82 -16.86
C PRO A 117 -3.81 3.88 -15.85
N ALA A 118 -4.58 3.31 -14.94
CA ALA A 118 -4.09 2.22 -14.11
C ALA A 118 -3.75 1.02 -15.02
N PRO A 119 -2.59 0.35 -14.84
CA PRO A 119 -2.17 -0.75 -15.71
C PRO A 119 -3.09 -1.98 -15.64
N VAL A 120 -3.76 -2.18 -14.53
CA VAL A 120 -4.57 -3.36 -14.25
C VAL A 120 -5.95 -2.98 -13.76
N GLY A 121 -6.98 -3.62 -14.32
CA GLY A 121 -8.36 -3.54 -13.85
C GLY A 121 -9.06 -2.21 -14.15
N LYS A 122 -10.28 -2.09 -13.60
CA LYS A 122 -11.06 -0.84 -13.61
C LYS A 122 -10.77 -0.07 -12.32
N ALA A 123 -9.67 0.68 -12.32
CA ALA A 123 -9.26 1.47 -11.17
C ALA A 123 -9.13 2.96 -11.54
N ILE A 124 -9.17 3.81 -10.52
CA ILE A 124 -8.88 5.23 -10.71
C ILE A 124 -7.46 5.42 -11.26
N PRO A 125 -7.21 6.43 -12.11
CA PRO A 125 -5.94 6.61 -12.80
C PRO A 125 -4.79 6.87 -11.82
N TRP A 126 -3.57 6.55 -12.25
CA TRP A 126 -2.35 7.00 -11.61
C TRP A 126 -2.13 8.49 -11.91
N LEU A 127 -1.62 9.23 -10.93
CA LEU A 127 -1.49 10.68 -11.04
C LEU A 127 -0.13 11.15 -10.58
N LEU A 128 0.38 12.20 -11.21
CA LEU A 128 1.35 13.12 -10.63
C LEU A 128 0.60 14.38 -10.19
N LEU A 129 0.82 14.82 -8.95
CA LEU A 129 0.27 16.06 -8.41
C LEU A 129 1.41 16.95 -7.93
N ASP A 130 1.42 18.20 -8.34
CA ASP A 130 2.31 19.23 -7.75
C ASP A 130 1.74 19.65 -6.40
N ALA A 131 2.59 19.84 -5.40
CA ALA A 131 2.20 20.37 -4.10
C ALA A 131 1.90 21.88 -4.23
N LYS A 132 0.62 22.25 -4.18
CA LYS A 132 0.12 23.62 -4.35
C LYS A 132 0.28 24.46 -3.08
N SER A 133 -0.04 23.88 -1.92
CA SER A 133 0.09 24.53 -0.62
C SER A 133 0.50 23.53 0.46
N ARG A 134 1.15 24.05 1.48
CA ARG A 134 1.63 23.29 2.65
C ARG A 134 1.30 24.09 3.89
N GLU A 135 0.83 23.43 4.93
CA GLU A 135 0.44 24.05 6.19
C GLU A 135 0.86 23.15 7.36
N GLY A 136 1.18 23.77 8.51
CA GLY A 136 1.59 23.06 9.71
C GLY A 136 3.03 22.54 9.64
N SER A 137 3.35 21.61 10.52
CA SER A 137 4.63 20.92 10.62
C SER A 137 4.39 19.40 10.52
N GLY A 138 5.27 18.71 9.82
CA GLY A 138 5.15 17.27 9.64
C GLY A 138 5.78 16.79 8.34
N ALA A 139 5.88 15.47 8.18
CA ALA A 139 6.62 14.90 7.07
C ALA A 139 6.03 15.26 5.71
N PHE A 140 4.69 15.28 5.59
CA PHE A 140 4.03 15.54 4.30
C PHE A 140 4.26 16.95 3.77
N THR A 141 4.55 17.93 4.64
CA THR A 141 4.80 19.31 4.23
C THR A 141 6.11 19.49 3.44
N GLN A 142 7.00 18.48 3.44
CA GLN A 142 8.23 18.50 2.67
C GLN A 142 8.03 18.19 1.18
N ALA A 143 6.85 17.68 0.79
CA ALA A 143 6.60 17.27 -0.57
C ALA A 143 6.63 18.42 -1.57
N GLN A 144 7.33 18.26 -2.68
CA GLN A 144 7.21 19.08 -3.88
C GLN A 144 6.17 18.50 -4.84
N ALA A 145 6.09 17.17 -4.89
CA ALA A 145 5.09 16.46 -5.67
C ALA A 145 4.64 15.19 -4.95
N ILE A 146 3.45 14.71 -5.31
CA ILE A 146 2.88 13.45 -4.84
C ILE A 146 2.50 12.61 -6.06
N VAL A 147 2.85 11.32 -6.04
CA VAL A 147 2.40 10.35 -7.03
C VAL A 147 1.37 9.43 -6.40
N ARG A 148 0.22 9.28 -7.05
CA ARG A 148 -0.74 8.20 -6.77
C ARG A 148 -0.51 7.09 -7.77
N MET A 149 -0.28 5.88 -7.30
CA MET A 149 -0.06 4.70 -8.15
C MET A 149 -0.60 3.42 -7.50
N GLU A 150 -0.49 2.29 -8.17
CA GLU A 150 -0.95 0.97 -7.71
C GLU A 150 -2.39 1.00 -7.18
N THR A 151 -3.24 1.69 -7.92
CA THR A 151 -4.64 1.88 -7.55
C THR A 151 -5.47 0.64 -7.83
N THR A 152 -6.42 0.37 -6.92
CA THR A 152 -7.50 -0.60 -7.13
C THR A 152 -8.85 0.08 -6.92
N GLY A 153 -9.86 -0.27 -7.69
CA GLY A 153 -11.21 0.25 -7.52
C GLY A 153 -11.33 1.76 -7.64
N GLY A 154 -12.28 2.33 -6.91
CA GLY A 154 -12.51 3.77 -6.82
C GLY A 154 -13.27 4.40 -7.99
N THR A 155 -13.50 3.69 -9.09
CA THR A 155 -14.21 4.23 -10.27
C THR A 155 -15.72 4.19 -10.05
N ALA A 156 -16.40 5.29 -10.27
CA ALA A 156 -17.86 5.33 -10.23
C ALA A 156 -18.47 4.38 -11.27
N PRO A 157 -19.60 3.72 -10.98
CA PRO A 157 -20.34 2.96 -11.98
C PRO A 157 -20.91 3.89 -13.06
N SER A 158 -21.25 3.31 -14.22
CA SER A 158 -21.87 4.04 -15.32
C SER A 158 -23.37 4.30 -15.12
N ASP A 159 -23.99 3.61 -14.17
CA ASP A 159 -25.41 3.60 -13.88
C ASP A 159 -25.73 4.06 -12.44
N GLY A 160 -27.00 4.04 -12.07
CA GLY A 160 -27.47 4.38 -10.71
C GLY A 160 -27.48 5.85 -10.37
N CYS A 161 -27.16 6.75 -11.32
CA CYS A 161 -27.33 8.18 -11.19
C CYS A 161 -28.29 8.69 -12.29
N ASP A 162 -29.52 8.89 -11.94
CA ASP A 162 -30.57 9.42 -12.75
C ASP A 162 -31.30 10.58 -12.03
N GLU A 163 -32.38 11.11 -12.63
CA GLU A 163 -33.11 12.22 -12.04
C GLU A 163 -33.74 11.91 -10.69
N ALA A 164 -34.20 10.66 -10.49
CA ALA A 164 -34.80 10.22 -9.22
C ALA A 164 -33.75 10.06 -8.10
N HIS A 165 -32.48 9.94 -8.47
CA HIS A 165 -31.35 9.79 -7.55
C HIS A 165 -30.48 11.06 -7.42
N ALA A 166 -30.91 12.19 -7.99
CA ALA A 166 -30.15 13.44 -7.90
C ALA A 166 -29.94 13.84 -6.42
N GLY A 167 -28.71 14.24 -6.09
CA GLY A 167 -28.26 14.54 -4.72
C GLY A 167 -27.77 13.34 -3.90
N ARG A 168 -27.94 12.11 -4.39
CA ARG A 168 -27.46 10.91 -3.70
C ARG A 168 -25.94 10.85 -3.71
N GLU A 169 -25.36 10.40 -2.58
CA GLU A 169 -23.93 10.11 -2.44
C GLU A 169 -23.65 8.62 -2.71
N LEU A 170 -22.51 8.35 -3.35
CA LEU A 170 -21.98 7.03 -3.58
C LEU A 170 -20.51 6.96 -3.07
N ARG A 171 -20.19 5.96 -2.28
CA ARG A 171 -18.86 5.73 -1.71
C ARG A 171 -18.27 4.47 -2.33
N VAL A 172 -17.26 4.61 -3.20
CA VAL A 172 -16.65 3.51 -3.94
C VAL A 172 -15.31 3.14 -3.33
N PRO A 173 -15.13 1.91 -2.79
CA PRO A 173 -13.88 1.47 -2.18
C PRO A 173 -12.70 1.57 -3.14
N TYR A 174 -11.55 1.99 -2.62
CA TYR A 174 -10.29 2.00 -3.35
C TYR A 174 -9.09 1.79 -2.43
N THR A 175 -7.99 1.34 -3.02
CA THR A 175 -6.66 1.41 -2.44
C THR A 175 -5.70 2.14 -3.38
N ALA A 176 -4.61 2.65 -2.84
CA ALA A 176 -3.54 3.28 -3.62
C ALA A 176 -2.22 3.26 -2.83
N ILE A 177 -1.11 3.46 -3.55
CA ILE A 177 0.17 3.88 -2.96
C ILE A 177 0.35 5.36 -3.29
N TYR A 178 0.71 6.14 -2.27
CA TYR A 178 1.13 7.52 -2.42
C TYR A 178 2.63 7.63 -2.17
N VAL A 179 3.33 8.19 -3.15
CA VAL A 179 4.78 8.44 -3.11
C VAL A 179 5.01 9.94 -3.03
N PHE A 180 5.62 10.38 -1.95
CA PHE A 180 5.95 11.78 -1.74
C PHE A 180 7.37 12.06 -2.22
N LEU A 181 7.52 13.08 -3.06
CA LEU A 181 8.74 13.46 -3.76
C LEU A 181 9.22 14.85 -3.34
N LYS A 182 10.56 15.03 -3.24
CA LYS A 182 11.24 16.30 -2.95
C LYS A 182 12.52 16.48 -3.73
#